data_dec8b1eeec732bb4273677542123a1fe
#
_entry.id   dec8b1eeec732bb4273677542123a1fe
#
_cell.length_a   1.000
_cell.length_b   1.000
_cell.length_c   1.000
_cell.angle_alpha   90.00
_cell.angle_beta   90.00
_cell.angle_gamma   90.00
#
_symmetry.space_group_name_H-M   'P 1'
#
loop_
_entity.id
_entity.type
_entity.pdbx_description
1 polymer ?
#
loop_
_entity_poly.entity_id
_entity_poly.type
_entity_poly.pdbx_seq_one_letter_code
_entity_poly.pdbx_strand_id
1 'polypeptide(L)'
;MKLSAVKGALSFLLAASVLGGCSQNPDGLTPVTLNEVAHSIFYAPQYAAIELGYFEEEGIDLTLVNGKGADKVMTALISGDADIGLMGSESSVYVYQEGSEDYAVNFAQLTQRAGNFLVSRTPDPDFSWEQLRGKTVLGGRENGMPEMIFEFILKKNGLDPKTDLSIDKGIDFGLTAAAFSGNDADYTVEFEPHATALEQDQKGYVVASLGVDSGYVPYTAYCAKKSFLSERPEAVQSFTNAIQKGLSYVNSHSAEEIASVISPQFPETDVETIAAIVSRYKDQDTWKKDTVFEKESFDLLQNILEEAGALNMRVPYEDLVTTEFSEAAKDAL
;
A
#
# COMPACT_ATOMS: atom_id res chain seq x y z
N MET A 1 10.67 65.27 -60.84
CA MET A 1 11.68 64.19 -60.77
C MET A 1 11.94 63.88 -59.30
N LYS A 2 11.58 62.76 -58.89
CA LYS A 2 12.10 61.79 -57.94
C LYS A 2 10.89 61.00 -57.29
N LEU A 3 10.79 59.74 -57.73
CA LEU A 3 9.96 58.71 -57.10
C LEU A 3 10.50 58.41 -55.71
N SER A 4 9.62 58.25 -54.74
CA SER A 4 9.92 57.60 -53.48
C SER A 4 8.89 56.51 -53.25
N ALA A 5 9.38 55.29 -53.16
CA ALA A 5 8.63 54.04 -52.96
C ALA A 5 8.19 53.89 -51.51
N VAL A 6 6.90 53.58 -51.32
CA VAL A 6 6.33 53.19 -50.03
C VAL A 6 6.56 51.66 -49.89
N LYS A 7 7.34 51.26 -48.91
CA LYS A 7 7.47 49.86 -48.47
C LYS A 7 6.39 49.56 -47.41
N GLY A 8 5.42 48.74 -47.80
CA GLY A 8 4.49 48.16 -46.84
C GLY A 8 5.15 47.01 -46.08
N ALA A 9 5.17 47.11 -44.76
CA ALA A 9 5.58 46.05 -43.88
C ALA A 9 4.36 45.20 -43.52
N LEU A 10 4.36 43.95 -43.99
CA LEU A 10 3.36 42.95 -43.66
C LEU A 10 3.85 42.23 -42.38
N SER A 11 3.24 42.55 -41.23
CA SER A 11 3.50 41.87 -39.96
C SER A 11 2.75 40.53 -39.93
N PHE A 12 3.49 39.45 -40.04
CA PHE A 12 3.00 38.08 -39.74
C PHE A 12 2.98 37.89 -38.22
N LEU A 13 1.77 37.85 -37.65
CA LEU A 13 1.58 37.32 -36.30
C LEU A 13 1.68 35.78 -36.36
N LEU A 14 2.78 35.22 -35.86
CA LEU A 14 2.89 33.80 -35.54
C LEU A 14 2.16 33.59 -34.20
N ALA A 15 0.97 33.01 -34.27
CA ALA A 15 0.33 32.43 -33.10
C ALA A 15 1.06 31.12 -32.78
N ALA A 16 1.92 31.16 -31.76
CA ALA A 16 2.49 29.95 -31.19
C ALA A 16 1.41 29.29 -30.30
N SER A 17 0.70 28.31 -30.85
CA SER A 17 -0.07 27.36 -30.08
C SER A 17 0.90 26.50 -29.27
N VAL A 18 0.99 26.76 -27.96
CA VAL A 18 1.64 25.89 -27.00
C VAL A 18 0.71 24.66 -26.85
N LEU A 19 0.94 23.65 -27.67
CA LEU A 19 0.45 22.31 -27.43
C LEU A 19 1.26 21.77 -26.25
N GLY A 20 0.64 21.73 -25.06
CA GLY A 20 1.12 20.94 -23.93
C GLY A 20 1.14 19.49 -24.40
N GLY A 21 2.32 19.02 -24.78
CA GLY A 21 2.52 17.63 -25.16
C GLY A 21 2.42 16.76 -23.90
N CYS A 22 1.31 16.05 -23.73
CA CYS A 22 1.33 14.82 -22.96
C CYS A 22 2.38 13.91 -23.62
N SER A 23 3.37 13.49 -22.85
CA SER A 23 4.35 12.48 -23.27
C SER A 23 3.59 11.14 -23.35
N GLN A 24 3.03 10.83 -24.50
CA GLN A 24 2.53 9.48 -24.80
C GLN A 24 3.70 8.65 -25.34
N ASN A 25 3.80 7.41 -24.84
CA ASN A 25 4.71 6.42 -25.40
C ASN A 25 4.31 6.11 -26.86
N PRO A 26 5.21 5.48 -27.68
CA PRO A 26 4.93 5.10 -29.06
C PRO A 26 3.63 4.33 -29.26
N ASP A 27 3.16 3.63 -28.24
CA ASP A 27 1.92 2.82 -28.23
C ASP A 27 0.68 3.61 -27.79
N GLY A 28 0.80 4.91 -27.51
CA GLY A 28 -0.31 5.78 -27.11
C GLY A 28 -0.74 5.65 -25.64
N LEU A 29 -0.01 4.85 -24.85
CA LEU A 29 -0.29 4.65 -23.44
C LEU A 29 0.21 5.83 -22.58
N THR A 30 -0.47 6.09 -21.48
CA THR A 30 -0.11 7.10 -20.48
C THR A 30 0.90 6.52 -19.49
N PRO A 31 2.14 7.04 -19.40
CA PRO A 31 3.09 6.55 -18.42
C PRO A 31 2.67 6.94 -17.00
N VAL A 32 2.72 5.96 -16.09
CA VAL A 32 2.46 6.12 -14.65
C VAL A 32 3.48 5.34 -13.86
N THR A 33 4.15 6.00 -12.93
CA THR A 33 5.09 5.37 -11.99
C THR A 33 4.41 5.12 -10.66
N LEU A 34 4.23 3.83 -10.31
CA LEU A 34 3.75 3.37 -9.02
C LEU A 34 4.94 2.97 -8.14
N ASN A 35 5.05 3.56 -6.95
CA ASN A 35 6.02 3.14 -5.95
C ASN A 35 5.29 2.40 -4.81
N GLU A 36 5.62 1.10 -4.63
CA GLU A 36 5.04 0.26 -3.58
C GLU A 36 5.96 0.16 -2.37
N VAL A 37 5.36 0.10 -1.18
CA VAL A 37 6.09 0.05 0.10
C VAL A 37 6.93 -1.21 0.27
N ALA A 38 6.46 -2.32 -0.30
CA ALA A 38 7.12 -3.62 -0.29
C ALA A 38 6.61 -4.46 -1.47
N HIS A 39 7.45 -5.36 -1.97
CA HIS A 39 7.03 -6.36 -2.95
C HIS A 39 6.52 -7.59 -2.20
N SER A 40 5.21 -7.77 -2.10
CA SER A 40 4.59 -8.80 -1.23
C SER A 40 3.31 -9.36 -1.83
N ILE A 41 3.11 -10.68 -1.69
CA ILE A 41 1.86 -11.37 -2.07
C ILE A 41 0.63 -10.73 -1.39
N PHE A 42 0.83 -9.97 -0.33
CA PHE A 42 -0.20 -9.14 0.31
C PHE A 42 -0.90 -8.18 -0.66
N TYR A 43 -0.24 -7.82 -1.75
CA TYR A 43 -0.79 -6.95 -2.81
C TYR A 43 -1.21 -7.74 -4.06
N ALA A 44 -1.62 -9.00 -3.92
CA ALA A 44 -2.01 -9.87 -5.02
C ALA A 44 -2.99 -9.23 -6.03
N PRO A 45 -3.99 -8.41 -5.65
CA PRO A 45 -4.85 -7.75 -6.64
C PRO A 45 -4.10 -6.80 -7.58
N GLN A 46 -3.07 -6.08 -7.08
CA GLN A 46 -2.20 -5.24 -7.91
C GLN A 46 -1.43 -6.07 -8.94
N TYR A 47 -0.83 -7.16 -8.49
CA TYR A 47 -0.07 -8.03 -9.39
C TYR A 47 -0.96 -8.78 -10.38
N ALA A 48 -2.18 -9.17 -9.98
CA ALA A 48 -3.16 -9.69 -10.90
C ALA A 48 -3.53 -8.66 -11.98
N ALA A 49 -3.68 -7.39 -11.62
CA ALA A 49 -3.95 -6.33 -12.58
C ALA A 49 -2.79 -6.13 -13.57
N ILE A 50 -1.55 -6.27 -13.10
CA ILE A 50 -0.35 -6.19 -13.95
C ILE A 50 -0.29 -7.40 -14.90
N GLU A 51 -0.32 -8.62 -14.38
CA GLU A 51 -0.12 -9.84 -15.17
C GLU A 51 -1.26 -10.15 -16.14
N LEU A 52 -2.46 -9.66 -15.85
CA LEU A 52 -3.62 -9.78 -16.74
C LEU A 52 -3.75 -8.63 -17.75
N GLY A 53 -2.83 -7.65 -17.73
CA GLY A 53 -2.80 -6.55 -18.68
C GLY A 53 -3.90 -5.50 -18.44
N TYR A 54 -4.47 -5.40 -17.25
CA TYR A 54 -5.57 -4.46 -16.98
C TYR A 54 -5.13 -2.99 -17.02
N PHE A 55 -3.86 -2.71 -16.73
CA PHE A 55 -3.33 -1.35 -16.86
C PHE A 55 -3.22 -0.93 -18.32
N GLU A 56 -2.74 -1.80 -19.20
CA GLU A 56 -2.66 -1.56 -20.64
C GLU A 56 -4.05 -1.43 -21.26
N GLU A 57 -5.03 -2.25 -20.82
CA GLU A 57 -6.43 -2.14 -21.24
C GLU A 57 -7.03 -0.77 -20.89
N GLU A 58 -6.65 -0.20 -19.74
CA GLU A 58 -7.07 1.13 -19.29
C GLU A 58 -6.18 2.26 -19.86
N GLY A 59 -5.27 1.95 -20.78
CA GLY A 59 -4.42 2.94 -21.46
C GLY A 59 -3.23 3.42 -20.64
N ILE A 60 -2.75 2.64 -19.66
CA ILE A 60 -1.60 2.96 -18.81
C ILE A 60 -0.39 2.10 -19.17
N ASP A 61 0.77 2.75 -19.29
CA ASP A 61 2.09 2.12 -19.27
C ASP A 61 2.64 2.23 -17.85
N LEU A 62 2.49 1.14 -17.06
CA LEU A 62 2.83 1.12 -15.66
C LEU A 62 4.31 0.80 -15.44
N THR A 63 5.00 1.69 -14.71
CA THR A 63 6.31 1.40 -14.12
C THR A 63 6.16 1.13 -12.64
N LEU A 64 6.47 -0.10 -12.20
CA LEU A 64 6.44 -0.49 -10.78
C LEU A 64 7.83 -0.34 -10.15
N VAL A 65 7.90 0.36 -9.01
CA VAL A 65 9.12 0.57 -8.21
C VAL A 65 8.88 0.10 -6.78
N ASN A 66 9.80 -0.69 -6.23
CA ASN A 66 9.77 -1.06 -4.82
C ASN A 66 10.56 -0.06 -3.96
N GLY A 67 9.86 0.75 -3.17
CA GLY A 67 10.46 1.78 -2.31
C GLY A 67 11.12 1.23 -1.05
N LYS A 68 10.77 0.02 -0.60
CA LYS A 68 11.33 -0.62 0.60
C LYS A 68 11.14 0.21 1.87
N GLY A 69 9.92 0.70 2.08
CA GLY A 69 9.52 1.48 3.25
C GLY A 69 8.63 2.67 2.90
N ALA A 70 7.64 2.96 3.75
CA ALA A 70 6.65 4.00 3.52
C ALA A 70 7.25 5.41 3.42
N ASP A 71 8.30 5.70 4.22
CA ASP A 71 9.05 6.95 4.17
C ASP A 71 9.71 7.19 2.81
N LYS A 72 10.25 6.14 2.20
CA LYS A 72 10.89 6.23 0.87
C LYS A 72 9.85 6.38 -0.25
N VAL A 73 8.73 5.67 -0.14
CA VAL A 73 7.60 5.82 -1.07
C VAL A 73 7.04 7.23 -1.00
N MET A 74 6.80 7.76 0.20
CA MET A 74 6.31 9.11 0.38
C MET A 74 7.33 10.16 -0.13
N THR A 75 8.63 9.94 0.11
CA THR A 75 9.68 10.81 -0.43
C THR A 75 9.65 10.84 -1.95
N ALA A 76 9.56 9.68 -2.61
CA ALA A 76 9.46 9.60 -4.07
C ALA A 76 8.21 10.30 -4.62
N LEU A 77 7.08 10.17 -3.91
CA LEU A 77 5.84 10.82 -4.27
C LEU A 77 5.95 12.35 -4.19
N ILE A 78 6.46 12.87 -3.07
CA ILE A 78 6.58 14.32 -2.86
C ILE A 78 7.63 14.95 -3.79
N SER A 79 8.74 14.25 -4.06
CA SER A 79 9.77 14.72 -5.01
C SER A 79 9.31 14.68 -6.47
N GLY A 80 8.29 13.87 -6.79
CA GLY A 80 7.81 13.65 -8.16
C GLY A 80 8.57 12.56 -8.92
N ASP A 81 9.34 11.72 -8.20
CA ASP A 81 9.97 10.53 -8.77
C ASP A 81 8.96 9.37 -8.93
N ALA A 82 7.80 9.47 -8.29
CA ALA A 82 6.65 8.61 -8.47
C ALA A 82 5.36 9.44 -8.60
N ASP A 83 4.41 8.95 -9.39
CA ASP A 83 3.09 9.54 -9.59
C ASP A 83 2.11 9.08 -8.52
N ILE A 84 2.17 7.79 -8.19
CA ILE A 84 1.29 7.11 -7.25
C ILE A 84 2.14 6.34 -6.24
N GLY A 85 1.75 6.39 -4.96
CA GLY A 85 2.33 5.60 -3.89
C GLY A 85 1.34 4.57 -3.36
N LEU A 86 1.79 3.33 -3.15
CA LEU A 86 1.07 2.31 -2.35
C LEU A 86 1.79 2.14 -1.03
N MET A 87 1.14 2.51 0.07
CA MET A 87 1.72 2.42 1.40
C MET A 87 0.65 2.41 2.50
N GLY A 88 1.07 2.34 3.75
CA GLY A 88 0.17 2.52 4.88
C GLY A 88 -0.52 3.89 4.83
N SER A 89 -1.82 3.89 5.06
CA SER A 89 -2.66 5.09 4.94
C SER A 89 -2.34 6.17 5.97
N GLU A 90 -1.63 5.84 7.06
CA GLU A 90 -1.11 6.77 8.07
C GLU A 90 -0.12 7.78 7.49
N SER A 91 0.62 7.39 6.44
CA SER A 91 1.67 8.24 5.86
C SER A 91 1.14 9.56 5.30
N SER A 92 -0.08 9.56 4.75
CA SER A 92 -0.73 10.78 4.29
C SER A 92 -1.10 11.71 5.45
N VAL A 93 -1.49 11.14 6.61
CA VAL A 93 -1.79 11.92 7.83
C VAL A 93 -0.53 12.63 8.33
N TYR A 94 0.61 11.95 8.35
CA TYR A 94 1.87 12.54 8.80
C TYR A 94 2.30 13.74 7.93
N VAL A 95 2.28 13.58 6.61
CA VAL A 95 2.66 14.66 5.68
C VAL A 95 1.69 15.84 5.73
N TYR A 96 0.41 15.58 5.92
CA TYR A 96 -0.59 16.63 6.11
C TYR A 96 -0.29 17.45 7.39
N GLN A 97 0.05 16.77 8.50
CA GLN A 97 0.38 17.43 9.77
C GLN A 97 1.68 18.25 9.71
N GLU A 98 2.60 17.92 8.80
CA GLU A 98 3.80 18.73 8.54
C GLU A 98 3.50 20.02 7.78
N GLY A 99 2.27 20.23 7.33
CA GLY A 99 1.80 21.47 6.70
C GLY A 99 2.18 21.61 5.22
N SER A 100 2.42 20.51 4.53
CA SER A 100 2.61 20.53 3.07
C SER A 100 1.34 21.04 2.38
N GLU A 101 1.47 21.97 1.43
CA GLU A 101 0.33 22.48 0.63
C GLU A 101 -0.11 21.47 -0.43
N ASP A 102 0.86 20.72 -1.01
CA ASP A 102 0.63 19.67 -2.02
C ASP A 102 0.87 18.30 -1.39
N TYR A 103 0.04 17.97 -0.41
CA TYR A 103 0.11 16.71 0.34
C TYR A 103 -0.47 15.52 -0.44
N ALA A 104 -0.19 14.32 0.05
CA ALA A 104 -0.72 13.08 -0.52
C ALA A 104 -2.17 12.85 -0.07
N VAL A 105 -3.05 12.58 -1.04
CA VAL A 105 -4.47 12.25 -0.83
C VAL A 105 -4.70 10.79 -1.25
N ASN A 106 -5.34 10.01 -0.40
CA ASN A 106 -5.73 8.63 -0.70
C ASN A 106 -6.94 8.63 -1.64
N PHE A 107 -6.87 7.88 -2.73
CA PHE A 107 -7.95 7.81 -3.72
C PHE A 107 -8.49 6.40 -3.95
N ALA A 108 -7.76 5.37 -3.50
CA ALA A 108 -8.19 3.97 -3.61
C ALA A 108 -7.61 3.14 -2.47
N GLN A 109 -8.42 2.35 -1.79
CA GLN A 109 -7.99 1.43 -0.73
C GLN A 109 -7.85 0.01 -1.31
N LEU A 110 -6.73 -0.66 -1.01
CA LEU A 110 -6.48 -2.03 -1.49
C LEU A 110 -6.79 -3.08 -0.42
N THR A 111 -6.25 -2.90 0.78
CA THR A 111 -6.38 -3.89 1.86
C THR A 111 -7.16 -3.32 3.03
N GLN A 112 -8.00 -4.18 3.64
CA GLN A 112 -8.88 -3.81 4.74
C GLN A 112 -8.55 -4.53 6.05
N ARG A 113 -7.43 -5.28 6.08
CA ARG A 113 -6.89 -5.93 7.28
C ARG A 113 -5.37 -5.86 7.26
N ALA A 114 -4.74 -5.99 8.42
CA ALA A 114 -3.30 -6.11 8.50
C ALA A 114 -2.81 -7.38 7.78
N GLY A 115 -1.69 -7.28 7.09
CA GLY A 115 -1.11 -8.39 6.32
C GLY A 115 -0.07 -9.19 7.06
N ASN A 116 0.19 -8.87 8.33
CA ASN A 116 1.23 -9.47 9.13
C ASN A 116 0.68 -10.49 10.13
N PHE A 117 1.58 -11.38 10.53
CA PHE A 117 1.31 -12.51 11.43
C PHE A 117 2.28 -12.46 12.61
N LEU A 118 1.82 -12.93 13.76
CA LEU A 118 2.69 -13.21 14.89
C LEU A 118 3.28 -14.61 14.72
N VAL A 119 4.60 -14.67 14.69
CA VAL A 119 5.35 -15.93 14.54
C VAL A 119 6.06 -16.22 15.86
N SER A 120 5.80 -17.38 16.42
CA SER A 120 6.44 -17.89 17.65
C SER A 120 7.67 -18.73 17.32
N ARG A 121 8.64 -18.78 18.22
CA ARG A 121 9.80 -19.66 18.13
C ARG A 121 9.44 -21.15 18.23
N THR A 122 8.35 -21.46 18.92
CA THR A 122 7.87 -22.83 19.16
C THR A 122 6.40 -22.96 18.76
N PRO A 123 5.94 -24.15 18.31
CA PRO A 123 4.53 -24.36 18.04
C PRO A 123 3.67 -24.05 19.24
N ASP A 124 2.57 -23.31 19.05
CA ASP A 124 1.59 -23.02 20.09
C ASP A 124 0.18 -22.95 19.47
N PRO A 125 -0.51 -24.12 19.38
CA PRO A 125 -1.85 -24.18 18.79
C PRO A 125 -2.93 -23.54 19.67
N ASP A 126 -2.65 -23.32 20.96
CA ASP A 126 -3.55 -22.72 21.92
C ASP A 126 -3.13 -21.30 22.31
N PHE A 127 -2.42 -20.62 21.41
CA PHE A 127 -1.91 -19.26 21.65
C PHE A 127 -2.97 -18.30 22.13
N SER A 128 -2.60 -17.50 23.11
CA SER A 128 -3.36 -16.32 23.54
C SER A 128 -2.44 -15.13 23.75
N TRP A 129 -2.94 -13.92 23.51
CA TRP A 129 -2.15 -12.69 23.60
C TRP A 129 -1.52 -12.49 24.99
N GLU A 130 -2.16 -12.96 26.06
CA GLU A 130 -1.62 -12.87 27.42
C GLU A 130 -0.29 -13.59 27.61
N GLN A 131 0.03 -14.58 26.79
CA GLN A 131 1.30 -15.31 26.83
C GLN A 131 2.49 -14.45 26.45
N LEU A 132 2.26 -13.26 25.84
CA LEU A 132 3.32 -12.31 25.53
C LEU A 132 3.88 -11.57 26.75
N ARG A 133 3.28 -11.71 27.95
CA ARG A 133 3.81 -11.11 29.17
C ARG A 133 5.22 -11.59 29.46
N GLY A 134 6.16 -10.62 29.60
CA GLY A 134 7.57 -10.89 29.85
C GLY A 134 8.37 -11.42 28.65
N LYS A 135 7.75 -11.45 27.47
CA LYS A 135 8.37 -11.94 26.22
C LYS A 135 9.09 -10.84 25.46
N THR A 136 9.98 -11.28 24.56
CA THR A 136 10.66 -10.41 23.59
C THR A 136 10.07 -10.63 22.20
N VAL A 137 9.64 -9.54 21.56
CA VAL A 137 9.02 -9.55 20.23
C VAL A 137 9.76 -8.60 19.29
N LEU A 138 10.10 -9.07 18.09
CA LEU A 138 10.53 -8.18 17.03
C LEU A 138 9.26 -7.57 16.41
N GLY A 139 8.94 -6.31 16.76
CA GLY A 139 7.62 -5.70 16.50
C GLY A 139 7.54 -4.93 15.20
N GLY A 140 8.64 -4.84 14.45
CA GLY A 140 8.73 -3.99 13.27
C GLY A 140 9.15 -2.55 13.60
N ARG A 141 9.16 -1.69 12.58
CA ARG A 141 9.67 -0.32 12.69
C ARG A 141 8.71 0.59 13.46
N GLU A 142 9.25 1.41 14.36
CA GLU A 142 8.51 2.39 15.16
C GLU A 142 7.66 3.34 14.29
N ASN A 143 6.43 3.59 14.71
CA ASN A 143 5.41 4.43 14.04
C ASN A 143 5.02 3.96 12.62
N GLY A 144 5.32 2.72 12.26
CA GLY A 144 4.79 2.07 11.06
C GLY A 144 3.47 1.32 11.36
N MET A 145 2.61 1.16 10.36
CA MET A 145 1.35 0.40 10.54
C MET A 145 1.55 -0.98 11.19
N PRO A 146 2.57 -1.79 10.83
CA PRO A 146 2.77 -3.08 11.46
C PRO A 146 2.90 -3.01 12.99
N GLU A 147 3.73 -2.09 13.45
CA GLU A 147 3.98 -1.90 14.88
C GLU A 147 2.77 -1.32 15.61
N MET A 148 2.15 -0.28 15.04
CA MET A 148 0.98 0.36 15.65
C MET A 148 -0.21 -0.60 15.76
N ILE A 149 -0.46 -1.44 14.76
CA ILE A 149 -1.50 -2.47 14.80
C ILE A 149 -1.17 -3.53 15.84
N PHE A 150 0.08 -3.95 15.95
CA PHE A 150 0.50 -4.89 16.99
C PHE A 150 0.25 -4.32 18.39
N GLU A 151 0.65 -3.08 18.66
CA GLU A 151 0.37 -2.42 19.94
C GLU A 151 -1.14 -2.22 20.21
N PHE A 152 -1.91 -1.87 19.16
CA PHE A 152 -3.36 -1.77 19.25
C PHE A 152 -4.00 -3.10 19.70
N ILE A 153 -3.55 -4.22 19.10
CA ILE A 153 -4.03 -5.57 19.50
C ILE A 153 -3.62 -5.89 20.94
N LEU A 154 -2.39 -5.58 21.34
CA LEU A 154 -1.92 -5.79 22.73
C LEU A 154 -2.84 -5.06 23.72
N LYS A 155 -3.09 -3.77 23.49
CA LYS A 155 -3.96 -2.95 24.34
C LYS A 155 -5.40 -3.49 24.39
N LYS A 156 -5.95 -3.91 23.25
CA LYS A 156 -7.26 -4.54 23.14
C LYS A 156 -7.38 -5.83 23.98
N ASN A 157 -6.25 -6.53 24.16
CA ASN A 157 -6.15 -7.74 24.98
C ASN A 157 -5.64 -7.48 26.42
N GLY A 158 -5.64 -6.23 26.88
CA GLY A 158 -5.28 -5.86 28.24
C GLY A 158 -3.78 -5.93 28.54
N LEU A 159 -2.94 -5.83 27.52
CA LEU A 159 -1.48 -5.76 27.65
C LEU A 159 -1.00 -4.31 27.41
N ASP A 160 -0.10 -3.84 28.29
CA ASP A 160 0.61 -2.59 28.07
C ASP A 160 1.88 -2.88 27.27
N PRO A 161 1.97 -2.38 26.01
CA PRO A 161 3.14 -2.64 25.15
C PRO A 161 4.48 -2.08 25.74
N LYS A 162 4.41 -1.14 26.71
CA LYS A 162 5.60 -0.52 27.31
C LYS A 162 6.13 -1.26 28.55
N THR A 163 5.26 -2.00 29.23
CA THR A 163 5.59 -2.59 30.54
C THR A 163 5.42 -4.09 30.60
N ASP A 164 4.53 -4.68 29.81
CA ASP A 164 4.18 -6.09 29.90
C ASP A 164 5.11 -7.00 29.07
N LEU A 165 5.79 -6.47 28.04
CA LEU A 165 6.70 -7.21 27.17
C LEU A 165 7.80 -6.30 26.65
N SER A 166 8.80 -6.88 25.96
CA SER A 166 9.87 -6.12 25.30
C SER A 166 9.66 -6.15 23.79
N ILE A 167 9.42 -4.99 23.17
CA ILE A 167 9.23 -4.88 21.71
C ILE A 167 10.47 -4.21 21.11
N ASP A 168 11.21 -4.94 20.27
CA ASP A 168 12.28 -4.36 19.45
C ASP A 168 11.69 -3.72 18.20
N LYS A 169 11.83 -2.40 18.10
CA LYS A 169 11.32 -1.55 17.01
C LYS A 169 12.43 -1.02 16.11
N GLY A 170 13.67 -1.47 16.32
CA GLY A 170 14.86 -0.98 15.62
C GLY A 170 15.23 -1.73 14.34
N ILE A 171 14.45 -2.76 13.95
CA ILE A 171 14.75 -3.60 12.79
C ILE A 171 13.98 -3.11 11.56
N ASP A 172 14.71 -2.87 10.48
CA ASP A 172 14.11 -2.44 9.21
C ASP A 172 13.15 -3.48 8.65
N PHE A 173 12.12 -2.98 7.95
CA PHE A 173 11.14 -3.79 7.24
C PHE A 173 11.83 -4.79 6.28
N GLY A 174 11.40 -6.04 6.33
CA GLY A 174 11.95 -7.13 5.52
C GLY A 174 13.24 -7.76 6.07
N LEU A 175 13.78 -7.28 7.21
CA LEU A 175 14.94 -7.88 7.88
C LEU A 175 14.56 -8.64 9.17
N THR A 176 13.31 -8.55 9.61
CA THR A 176 12.83 -9.14 10.87
C THR A 176 12.96 -10.65 10.89
N ALA A 177 12.59 -11.37 9.81
CA ALA A 177 12.70 -12.83 9.72
C ALA A 177 14.15 -13.30 9.80
N ALA A 178 15.09 -12.59 9.14
CA ALA A 178 16.51 -12.92 9.22
C ALA A 178 17.07 -12.65 10.64
N ALA A 179 16.67 -11.53 11.24
CA ALA A 179 17.05 -11.20 12.62
C ALA A 179 16.47 -12.22 13.61
N PHE A 180 15.19 -12.60 13.46
CA PHE A 180 14.57 -13.64 14.27
C PHE A 180 15.31 -14.98 14.16
N SER A 181 15.67 -15.38 12.94
CA SER A 181 16.45 -16.62 12.76
C SER A 181 17.82 -16.59 13.43
N GLY A 182 18.40 -15.42 13.65
CA GLY A 182 19.74 -15.22 14.20
C GLY A 182 19.82 -14.78 15.67
N ASN A 183 18.68 -14.53 16.33
CA ASN A 183 18.63 -14.06 17.71
C ASN A 183 17.77 -14.96 18.62
N ASP A 184 17.56 -14.54 19.89
CA ASP A 184 16.82 -15.30 20.90
C ASP A 184 15.43 -14.70 21.19
N ALA A 185 14.89 -13.81 20.34
CA ALA A 185 13.53 -13.28 20.51
C ALA A 185 12.51 -14.41 20.55
N ASP A 186 11.49 -14.30 21.41
CA ASP A 186 10.44 -15.32 21.55
C ASP A 186 9.50 -15.29 20.35
N TYR A 187 9.20 -14.09 19.83
CA TYR A 187 8.26 -13.86 18.73
C TYR A 187 8.78 -12.82 17.75
N THR A 188 8.20 -12.83 16.54
CA THR A 188 8.40 -11.78 15.53
C THR A 188 7.10 -11.49 14.80
N VAL A 189 6.95 -10.26 14.33
CA VAL A 189 5.84 -9.82 13.48
C VAL A 189 6.31 -9.85 12.04
N GLU A 190 5.73 -10.75 11.24
CA GLU A 190 6.18 -11.02 9.87
C GLU A 190 5.09 -10.85 8.83
N PHE A 191 5.50 -10.46 7.62
CA PHE A 191 4.67 -10.53 6.43
C PHE A 191 4.96 -11.81 5.64
N GLU A 192 4.06 -12.14 4.72
CA GLU A 192 4.32 -13.15 3.70
C GLU A 192 5.20 -12.59 2.55
N PRO A 193 6.12 -13.37 2.01
CA PRO A 193 6.34 -14.82 2.22
C PRO A 193 7.22 -15.18 3.43
N HIS A 194 7.70 -14.23 4.22
CA HIS A 194 8.66 -14.50 5.29
C HIS A 194 8.08 -15.34 6.44
N ALA A 195 6.81 -15.16 6.79
CA ALA A 195 6.15 -15.98 7.80
C ALA A 195 6.13 -17.47 7.37
N THR A 196 5.68 -17.74 6.15
CA THR A 196 5.70 -19.11 5.58
C THR A 196 7.12 -19.67 5.46
N ALA A 197 8.12 -18.87 5.08
CA ALA A 197 9.51 -19.34 5.00
C ALA A 197 10.05 -19.75 6.36
N LEU A 198 9.74 -19.02 7.43
CA LEU A 198 10.10 -19.42 8.80
C LEU A 198 9.45 -20.75 9.21
N GLU A 199 8.19 -21.00 8.83
CA GLU A 199 7.50 -22.26 9.08
C GLU A 199 8.14 -23.42 8.30
N GLN A 200 8.42 -23.25 7.00
CA GLN A 200 9.08 -24.24 6.16
C GLN A 200 10.48 -24.61 6.66
N ASP A 201 11.23 -23.63 7.13
CA ASP A 201 12.56 -23.81 7.74
C ASP A 201 12.51 -24.35 9.17
N GLN A 202 11.32 -24.53 9.75
CA GLN A 202 11.11 -24.92 11.16
C GLN A 202 11.80 -23.97 12.16
N LYS A 203 11.94 -22.71 11.81
CA LYS A 203 12.53 -21.65 12.64
C LYS A 203 11.50 -20.83 13.38
N GLY A 204 10.24 -20.88 12.94
CA GLY A 204 9.11 -20.17 13.53
C GLY A 204 7.79 -20.81 13.13
N TYR A 205 6.72 -20.43 13.83
CA TYR A 205 5.38 -20.97 13.65
C TYR A 205 4.38 -19.82 13.76
N VAL A 206 3.54 -19.66 12.77
CA VAL A 206 2.45 -18.66 12.81
C VAL A 206 1.47 -19.06 13.90
N VAL A 207 1.26 -18.19 14.90
CA VAL A 207 0.37 -18.41 16.03
C VAL A 207 -0.84 -17.48 16.04
N ALA A 208 -0.75 -16.31 15.39
CA ALA A 208 -1.88 -15.39 15.28
C ALA A 208 -1.81 -14.57 13.98
N SER A 209 -2.97 -14.18 13.45
CA SER A 209 -3.10 -13.20 12.37
C SER A 209 -3.42 -11.83 12.98
N LEU A 210 -2.53 -10.86 12.79
CA LEU A 210 -2.81 -9.49 13.19
C LEU A 210 -4.02 -8.93 12.42
N GLY A 211 -4.22 -9.39 11.18
CA GLY A 211 -5.36 -8.97 10.37
C GLY A 211 -6.72 -9.41 10.91
N VAL A 212 -6.79 -10.59 11.53
CA VAL A 212 -8.00 -11.07 12.19
C VAL A 212 -8.22 -10.29 13.49
N ASP A 213 -7.19 -10.15 14.31
CA ASP A 213 -7.30 -9.61 15.67
C ASP A 213 -7.46 -8.09 15.72
N SER A 214 -6.89 -7.35 14.76
CA SER A 214 -7.15 -5.90 14.62
C SER A 214 -8.57 -5.59 14.15
N GLY A 215 -9.18 -6.50 13.39
CA GLY A 215 -10.41 -6.23 12.66
C GLY A 215 -10.17 -5.49 11.34
N TYR A 216 -11.20 -4.83 10.82
CA TYR A 216 -11.08 -4.05 9.59
C TYR A 216 -10.38 -2.72 9.85
N VAL A 217 -9.22 -2.55 9.23
CA VAL A 217 -8.40 -1.33 9.29
C VAL A 217 -7.98 -0.93 7.89
N PRO A 218 -7.89 0.36 7.53
CA PRO A 218 -7.45 0.79 6.21
C PRO A 218 -5.92 0.65 6.14
N TYR A 219 -5.44 -0.60 5.95
CA TYR A 219 -4.03 -0.91 6.14
C TYR A 219 -3.16 -0.33 5.03
N THR A 220 -3.52 -0.53 3.75
CA THR A 220 -2.82 0.10 2.63
C THR A 220 -3.78 0.75 1.64
N ALA A 221 -3.38 1.91 1.14
CA ALA A 221 -4.10 2.67 0.15
C ALA A 221 -3.15 3.22 -0.92
N TYR A 222 -3.70 3.47 -2.11
CA TYR A 222 -3.05 4.26 -3.14
C TYR A 222 -3.29 5.74 -2.86
N CYS A 223 -2.21 6.50 -2.91
CA CYS A 223 -2.27 7.94 -2.77
C CYS A 223 -1.45 8.63 -3.86
N ALA A 224 -1.82 9.86 -4.16
CA ALA A 224 -1.11 10.73 -5.07
C ALA A 224 -1.11 12.16 -4.52
N LYS A 225 -0.23 13.02 -5.02
CA LYS A 225 -0.26 14.44 -4.67
C LYS A 225 -1.58 15.07 -5.09
N LYS A 226 -2.07 16.00 -4.30
CA LYS A 226 -3.30 16.75 -4.60
C LYS A 226 -3.25 17.40 -5.98
N SER A 227 -2.09 17.93 -6.37
CA SER A 227 -1.86 18.48 -7.71
C SER A 227 -2.04 17.43 -8.80
N PHE A 228 -1.45 16.22 -8.62
CA PHE A 228 -1.56 15.15 -9.60
C PHE A 228 -3.01 14.69 -9.82
N LEU A 229 -3.80 14.55 -8.74
CA LEU A 229 -5.22 14.20 -8.84
C LEU A 229 -6.01 15.21 -9.67
N SER A 230 -5.70 16.49 -9.56
CA SER A 230 -6.37 17.57 -10.29
C SER A 230 -5.87 17.77 -11.72
N GLU A 231 -4.58 17.51 -11.98
CA GLU A 231 -3.95 17.70 -13.29
C GLU A 231 -4.05 16.47 -14.20
N ARG A 232 -4.16 15.28 -13.61
CA ARG A 232 -4.19 14.00 -14.32
C ARG A 232 -5.36 13.10 -13.91
N PRO A 233 -6.61 13.62 -13.77
CA PRO A 233 -7.74 12.84 -13.26
C PRO A 233 -8.06 11.61 -14.13
N GLU A 234 -7.86 11.69 -15.45
CA GLU A 234 -8.06 10.56 -16.35
C GLU A 234 -7.08 9.42 -16.07
N ALA A 235 -5.81 9.72 -15.81
CA ALA A 235 -4.81 8.71 -15.45
C ALA A 235 -5.13 8.06 -14.10
N VAL A 236 -5.58 8.84 -13.12
CA VAL A 236 -6.00 8.32 -11.81
C VAL A 236 -7.23 7.42 -11.94
N GLN A 237 -8.22 7.80 -12.78
CA GLN A 237 -9.40 6.96 -13.04
C GLN A 237 -9.01 5.65 -13.70
N SER A 238 -8.23 5.69 -14.78
CA SER A 238 -7.72 4.51 -15.47
C SER A 238 -6.95 3.58 -14.54
N PHE A 239 -6.08 4.13 -13.70
CA PHE A 239 -5.35 3.36 -12.68
C PHE A 239 -6.32 2.69 -11.69
N THR A 240 -7.31 3.44 -11.20
CA THR A 240 -8.30 2.92 -10.24
C THR A 240 -9.16 1.82 -10.86
N ASN A 241 -9.54 1.96 -12.13
CA ASN A 241 -10.26 0.92 -12.88
C ASN A 241 -9.44 -0.37 -12.98
N ALA A 242 -8.15 -0.28 -13.31
CA ALA A 242 -7.26 -1.44 -13.40
C ALA A 242 -7.15 -2.17 -12.05
N ILE A 243 -6.96 -1.43 -10.95
CA ILE A 243 -6.94 -2.00 -9.59
C ILE A 243 -8.28 -2.63 -9.21
N GLN A 244 -9.40 -2.01 -9.58
CA GLN A 244 -10.74 -2.55 -9.33
C GLN A 244 -10.95 -3.88 -10.06
N LYS A 245 -10.49 -4.00 -11.32
CA LYS A 245 -10.49 -5.28 -12.05
C LYS A 245 -9.63 -6.33 -11.35
N GLY A 246 -8.45 -5.97 -10.86
CA GLY A 246 -7.58 -6.85 -10.09
C GLY A 246 -8.21 -7.35 -8.79
N LEU A 247 -8.89 -6.46 -8.03
CA LEU A 247 -9.69 -6.84 -6.85
C LEU A 247 -10.81 -7.80 -7.22
N SER A 248 -11.55 -7.52 -8.28
CA SER A 248 -12.65 -8.37 -8.77
C SER A 248 -12.14 -9.76 -9.15
N TYR A 249 -10.99 -9.84 -9.82
CA TYR A 249 -10.33 -11.09 -10.18
C TYR A 249 -10.01 -11.91 -8.92
N VAL A 250 -9.28 -11.33 -7.96
CA VAL A 250 -8.85 -12.03 -6.74
C VAL A 250 -10.05 -12.46 -5.88
N ASN A 251 -11.10 -11.65 -5.82
CA ASN A 251 -12.31 -12.00 -5.07
C ASN A 251 -13.12 -13.15 -5.71
N SER A 252 -13.02 -13.35 -7.03
CA SER A 252 -13.83 -14.34 -7.76
C SER A 252 -13.10 -15.64 -8.12
N HIS A 253 -11.77 -15.70 -7.99
CA HIS A 253 -10.97 -16.87 -8.38
C HIS A 253 -10.41 -17.62 -7.18
N SER A 254 -10.00 -18.88 -7.39
CA SER A 254 -9.35 -19.71 -6.38
C SER A 254 -7.93 -19.23 -6.07
N ALA A 255 -7.40 -19.66 -4.94
CA ALA A 255 -6.02 -19.33 -4.57
C ALA A 255 -4.99 -19.85 -5.58
N GLU A 256 -5.24 -21.02 -6.17
CA GLU A 256 -4.37 -21.64 -7.18
C GLU A 256 -4.40 -20.87 -8.51
N GLU A 257 -5.58 -20.40 -8.93
CA GLU A 257 -5.71 -19.58 -10.13
C GLU A 257 -5.00 -18.24 -9.96
N ILE A 258 -5.18 -17.58 -8.80
CA ILE A 258 -4.51 -16.34 -8.46
C ILE A 258 -2.99 -16.54 -8.42
N ALA A 259 -2.52 -17.58 -7.73
CA ALA A 259 -1.10 -17.91 -7.62
C ALA A 259 -0.45 -18.14 -9.00
N SER A 260 -1.16 -18.85 -9.90
CA SER A 260 -0.69 -19.07 -11.26
C SER A 260 -0.49 -17.75 -12.02
N VAL A 261 -1.41 -16.79 -11.85
CA VAL A 261 -1.34 -15.48 -12.52
C VAL A 261 -0.21 -14.64 -11.95
N ILE A 262 -0.09 -14.52 -10.62
CA ILE A 262 0.88 -13.60 -10.01
C ILE A 262 2.29 -14.19 -9.86
N SER A 263 2.50 -15.48 -10.13
CA SER A 263 3.79 -16.15 -9.95
C SER A 263 4.98 -15.49 -10.70
N PRO A 264 4.80 -14.86 -11.88
CA PRO A 264 5.91 -14.14 -12.52
C PRO A 264 6.49 -13.00 -11.69
N GLN A 265 5.69 -12.43 -10.78
CA GLN A 265 6.14 -11.39 -9.84
C GLN A 265 6.98 -11.95 -8.68
N PHE A 266 6.91 -13.25 -8.41
CA PHE A 266 7.57 -13.92 -7.27
C PHE A 266 8.42 -15.11 -7.71
N PRO A 267 9.47 -14.91 -8.56
CA PRO A 267 10.23 -15.99 -9.15
C PRO A 267 11.00 -16.85 -8.14
N GLU A 268 11.21 -16.36 -6.93
CA GLU A 268 11.88 -17.07 -5.83
C GLU A 268 10.94 -17.96 -5.00
N THR A 269 9.62 -17.89 -5.27
CA THR A 269 8.60 -18.63 -4.49
C THR A 269 7.83 -19.56 -5.42
N ASP A 270 7.72 -20.84 -5.07
CA ASP A 270 6.95 -21.80 -5.87
C ASP A 270 5.44 -21.50 -5.83
N VAL A 271 4.73 -21.93 -6.88
CA VAL A 271 3.31 -21.60 -7.07
C VAL A 271 2.44 -22.19 -5.95
N GLU A 272 2.79 -23.37 -5.42
CA GLU A 272 2.06 -23.99 -4.32
C GLU A 272 2.18 -23.15 -3.04
N THR A 273 3.36 -22.64 -2.76
CA THR A 273 3.59 -21.72 -1.63
C THR A 273 2.83 -20.40 -1.83
N ILE A 274 2.84 -19.81 -3.03
CA ILE A 274 2.04 -18.62 -3.35
C ILE A 274 0.56 -18.91 -3.13
N ALA A 275 0.04 -20.05 -3.58
CA ALA A 275 -1.36 -20.43 -3.39
C ALA A 275 -1.74 -20.57 -1.91
N ALA A 276 -0.88 -21.17 -1.11
CA ALA A 276 -1.10 -21.29 0.34
C ALA A 276 -1.16 -19.90 1.02
N ILE A 277 -0.28 -18.97 0.64
CA ILE A 277 -0.26 -17.60 1.13
C ILE A 277 -1.51 -16.84 0.69
N VAL A 278 -1.90 -16.94 -0.58
CA VAL A 278 -3.13 -16.32 -1.11
C VAL A 278 -4.36 -16.86 -0.37
N SER A 279 -4.44 -18.18 -0.13
CA SER A 279 -5.52 -18.78 0.67
C SER A 279 -5.60 -18.17 2.06
N ARG A 280 -4.46 -18.06 2.76
CA ARG A 280 -4.37 -17.45 4.09
C ARG A 280 -4.89 -16.01 4.09
N TYR A 281 -4.54 -15.21 3.09
CA TYR A 281 -5.04 -13.83 2.95
C TYR A 281 -6.53 -13.78 2.57
N LYS A 282 -7.03 -14.70 1.76
CA LYS A 282 -8.47 -14.82 1.47
C LYS A 282 -9.26 -15.19 2.71
N ASP A 283 -8.79 -16.17 3.47
CA ASP A 283 -9.47 -16.67 4.68
C ASP A 283 -9.63 -15.60 5.75
N GLN A 284 -8.69 -14.66 5.84
CA GLN A 284 -8.80 -13.50 6.73
C GLN A 284 -9.53 -12.29 6.13
N ASP A 285 -10.07 -12.38 4.90
CA ASP A 285 -10.77 -11.29 4.22
C ASP A 285 -9.89 -10.02 4.08
N THR A 286 -8.67 -10.21 3.56
CA THR A 286 -7.64 -9.17 3.50
C THR A 286 -7.99 -8.06 2.51
N TRP A 287 -8.50 -8.45 1.34
CA TRP A 287 -8.71 -7.52 0.23
C TRP A 287 -10.13 -7.00 0.19
N LYS A 288 -10.26 -5.73 -0.12
CA LYS A 288 -11.55 -5.11 -0.33
C LYS A 288 -12.28 -5.70 -1.54
N LYS A 289 -13.59 -5.52 -1.58
CA LYS A 289 -14.41 -5.85 -2.77
C LYS A 289 -14.37 -4.75 -3.81
N ASP A 290 -14.24 -3.51 -3.35
CA ASP A 290 -14.07 -2.32 -4.17
C ASP A 290 -12.99 -1.41 -3.57
N THR A 291 -12.54 -0.43 -4.34
CA THR A 291 -11.45 0.46 -3.94
C THR A 291 -11.88 1.63 -3.05
N VAL A 292 -13.17 1.72 -2.66
CA VAL A 292 -13.69 2.83 -1.85
C VAL A 292 -13.06 2.84 -0.45
N PHE A 293 -12.51 3.98 -0.05
CA PHE A 293 -11.95 4.18 1.28
C PHE A 293 -13.00 4.87 2.16
N GLU A 294 -13.74 4.09 2.93
CA GLU A 294 -14.84 4.58 3.75
C GLU A 294 -14.36 5.45 4.92
N LYS A 295 -15.23 6.39 5.31
CA LYS A 295 -14.97 7.32 6.42
C LYS A 295 -14.77 6.59 7.75
N GLU A 296 -15.55 5.56 8.02
CA GLU A 296 -15.47 4.75 9.24
C GLU A 296 -14.10 4.09 9.40
N SER A 297 -13.52 3.63 8.29
CA SER A 297 -12.16 3.07 8.26
C SER A 297 -11.12 4.15 8.56
N PHE A 298 -11.28 5.34 8.03
CA PHE A 298 -10.37 6.47 8.30
C PHE A 298 -10.48 6.94 9.76
N ASP A 299 -11.68 6.97 10.32
CA ASP A 299 -11.90 7.30 11.75
C ASP A 299 -11.21 6.26 12.66
N LEU A 300 -11.27 4.97 12.31
CA LEU A 300 -10.53 3.92 13.02
C LEU A 300 -9.01 4.09 12.91
N LEU A 301 -8.49 4.42 11.72
CA LEU A 301 -7.08 4.74 11.53
C LEU A 301 -6.64 5.82 12.52
N GLN A 302 -7.41 6.93 12.61
CA GLN A 302 -7.07 8.02 13.52
C GLN A 302 -7.14 7.59 14.99
N ASN A 303 -8.07 6.72 15.38
CA ASN A 303 -8.10 6.16 16.73
C ASN A 303 -6.80 5.38 17.04
N ILE A 304 -6.33 4.55 16.10
CA ILE A 304 -5.08 3.79 16.25
C ILE A 304 -3.88 4.74 16.39
N LEU A 305 -3.82 5.77 15.55
CA LEU A 305 -2.75 6.78 15.61
C LEU A 305 -2.76 7.58 16.92
N GLU A 306 -3.95 7.94 17.44
CA GLU A 306 -4.09 8.59 18.75
C GLU A 306 -3.60 7.68 19.88
N GLU A 307 -4.01 6.41 19.88
CA GLU A 307 -3.58 5.43 20.89
C GLU A 307 -2.09 5.14 20.85
N ALA A 308 -1.47 5.22 19.67
CA ALA A 308 -0.03 5.11 19.49
C ALA A 308 0.74 6.38 19.92
N GLY A 309 0.02 7.50 20.11
CA GLY A 309 0.61 8.81 20.36
C GLY A 309 1.26 9.45 19.12
N ALA A 310 0.89 8.97 17.93
CA ALA A 310 1.39 9.41 16.63
C ALA A 310 0.53 10.49 15.98
N LEU A 311 -0.63 10.82 16.58
CA LEU A 311 -1.56 11.83 16.09
C LEU A 311 -1.67 12.99 17.07
N ASN A 312 -1.25 14.18 16.66
CA ASN A 312 -1.37 15.39 17.48
C ASN A 312 -2.78 16.01 17.41
N MET A 313 -3.44 15.91 16.26
CA MET A 313 -4.75 16.46 16.00
C MET A 313 -5.40 15.67 14.86
N ARG A 314 -6.70 15.38 14.99
CA ARG A 314 -7.45 14.71 13.92
C ARG A 314 -7.50 15.54 12.66
N VAL A 315 -7.41 14.86 11.54
CA VAL A 315 -7.46 15.43 10.20
C VAL A 315 -8.86 15.20 9.60
N PRO A 316 -9.47 16.19 8.92
CA PRO A 316 -10.73 15.96 8.22
C PRO A 316 -10.57 14.88 7.14
N TYR A 317 -11.56 13.99 7.07
CA TYR A 317 -11.58 12.92 6.05
C TYR A 317 -11.50 13.50 4.63
N GLU A 318 -12.24 14.55 4.38
CA GLU A 318 -12.39 15.22 3.08
C GLU A 318 -11.09 15.86 2.57
N ASP A 319 -10.13 16.11 3.47
CA ASP A 319 -8.82 16.63 3.10
C ASP A 319 -7.87 15.52 2.62
N LEU A 320 -7.99 14.30 3.18
CA LEU A 320 -7.04 13.20 2.93
C LEU A 320 -7.60 12.02 2.15
N VAL A 321 -8.90 12.01 1.85
CA VAL A 321 -9.54 10.94 1.08
C VAL A 321 -10.46 11.53 0.03
N THR A 322 -10.35 11.03 -1.20
CA THR A 322 -11.34 11.21 -2.25
C THR A 322 -11.88 9.86 -2.69
N THR A 323 -13.19 9.73 -2.82
CA THR A 323 -13.85 8.49 -3.29
C THR A 323 -14.33 8.59 -4.73
N GLU A 324 -14.16 9.74 -5.39
CA GLU A 324 -14.67 10.00 -6.73
C GLU A 324 -14.25 8.93 -7.74
N PHE A 325 -12.95 8.62 -7.79
CA PHE A 325 -12.41 7.62 -8.73
C PHE A 325 -12.83 6.19 -8.37
N SER A 326 -12.87 5.89 -7.09
CA SER A 326 -13.25 4.57 -6.59
C SER A 326 -14.73 4.26 -6.80
N GLU A 327 -15.62 5.22 -6.58
CA GLU A 327 -17.05 5.07 -6.86
C GLU A 327 -17.30 4.91 -8.36
N ALA A 328 -16.65 5.71 -9.20
CA ALA A 328 -16.75 5.56 -10.65
C ALA A 328 -16.23 4.20 -11.15
N ALA A 329 -15.11 3.69 -10.60
CA ALA A 329 -14.56 2.39 -10.96
C ALA A 329 -15.47 1.22 -10.53
N LYS A 330 -16.11 1.34 -9.36
CA LYS A 330 -17.08 0.36 -8.85
C LYS A 330 -18.32 0.26 -9.73
N ASP A 331 -18.84 1.40 -10.21
CA ASP A 331 -20.04 1.46 -11.02
C ASP A 331 -19.81 0.97 -12.47
N ALA A 332 -18.55 0.88 -12.91
CA ALA A 332 -18.15 0.46 -14.25
C ALA A 332 -18.05 -1.07 -14.45
N LEU A 333 -18.05 -1.87 -13.35
CA LEU A 333 -18.01 -3.34 -13.37
C LEU A 333 -19.39 -3.96 -13.20
#